data_0673f14bb136593de7f228cc793250da
#
_entry.id   0673f14bb136593de7f228cc793250da
#
_cell.length_a   1.000
_cell.length_b   1.000
_cell.length_c   1.000
_cell.angle_alpha   90.00
_cell.angle_beta   90.00
_cell.angle_gamma   90.00
#
_symmetry.space_group_name_H-M   'P 1'
#
loop_
_entity.id
_entity.type
_entity.pdbx_description
1 polymer ?
#
loop_
_entity_poly.entity_id
_entity_poly.type
_entity_poly.pdbx_seq_one_letter_code
_entity_poly.pdbx_strand_id
1 'polypeptide(L)'
;MKHVEFYRNDKDGSVLVSVGTQVPEKLIYAGQELTHLVADTVDAAKEKHVPAIQKIDGHLEVHVGSVTHPMEEKHYIEWIALVDDNGVDIRYLKPGEEPKAEFETGDAGEVYAYCN
;
A
#
# COMPACT_ATOMS: atom_id res chain seq x y z
N MET A 1 -19.37 -8.45 3.49
CA MET A 1 -18.05 -7.86 3.75
C MET A 1 -17.53 -7.20 2.49
N LYS A 2 -17.01 -5.99 2.61
CA LYS A 2 -16.40 -5.31 1.46
C LYS A 2 -14.97 -5.76 1.28
N HIS A 3 -14.57 -5.92 0.04
CA HIS A 3 -13.19 -6.18 -0.32
C HIS A 3 -12.62 -4.97 -1.05
N VAL A 4 -11.39 -4.62 -0.69
CA VAL A 4 -10.63 -3.59 -1.39
C VAL A 4 -9.33 -4.25 -1.84
N GLU A 5 -9.12 -4.29 -3.15
CA GLU A 5 -7.96 -4.96 -3.72
C GLU A 5 -7.24 -4.00 -4.65
N PHE A 6 -5.92 -4.06 -4.62
CA PHE A 6 -5.07 -3.21 -5.45
C PHE A 6 -4.42 -4.06 -6.53
N TYR A 7 -4.37 -3.51 -7.73
CA TYR A 7 -3.82 -4.18 -8.91
C TYR A 7 -2.89 -3.24 -9.64
N ARG A 8 -1.78 -3.78 -10.12
CA ARG A 8 -0.78 -2.98 -10.83
C ARG A 8 -0.70 -3.42 -12.28
N ASN A 9 -0.66 -2.44 -13.18
CA ASN A 9 -0.29 -2.66 -14.57
C ASN A 9 1.24 -2.64 -14.65
N ASP A 10 1.85 -3.78 -14.93
CA ASP A 10 3.30 -3.90 -14.92
C ASP A 10 3.97 -3.13 -16.06
N LYS A 11 3.19 -2.77 -17.07
CA LYS A 11 3.71 -2.07 -18.24
C LYS A 11 3.91 -0.57 -17.97
N ASP A 12 2.97 0.06 -17.29
CA ASP A 12 3.02 1.51 -17.07
C ASP A 12 3.08 1.91 -15.60
N GLY A 13 3.00 0.94 -14.67
CA GLY A 13 3.07 1.20 -13.25
C GLY A 13 1.79 1.75 -12.62
N SER A 14 0.71 1.90 -13.40
CA SER A 14 -0.53 2.39 -12.83
C SER A 14 -1.12 1.36 -11.86
N VAL A 15 -1.78 1.85 -10.82
CA VAL A 15 -2.44 1.00 -9.82
C VAL A 15 -3.92 1.29 -9.83
N LEU A 16 -4.72 0.23 -9.95
CA LEU A 16 -6.16 0.31 -9.93
C LEU A 16 -6.68 -0.32 -8.63
N VAL A 17 -7.77 0.22 -8.13
CA VAL A 17 -8.39 -0.27 -6.89
C VAL A 17 -9.76 -0.84 -7.22
N SER A 18 -10.00 -2.06 -6.78
CA SER A 18 -11.31 -2.70 -6.88
C SER A 18 -11.99 -2.67 -5.51
N VAL A 19 -13.21 -2.19 -5.47
CA VAL A 19 -14.00 -2.14 -4.24
C VAL A 19 -15.31 -2.88 -4.49
N GLY A 20 -15.60 -3.86 -3.66
CA GLY A 20 -16.85 -4.60 -3.81
C GLY A 20 -16.99 -5.71 -2.80
N THR A 21 -17.97 -6.56 -3.03
CA THR A 21 -18.25 -7.70 -2.14
C THR A 21 -17.53 -8.96 -2.57
N GLN A 22 -16.88 -8.93 -3.73
CA GLN A 22 -16.14 -10.06 -4.24
C GLN A 22 -14.79 -9.62 -4.76
N VAL A 23 -13.80 -10.49 -4.66
CA VAL A 23 -12.48 -10.26 -5.22
C VAL A 23 -12.51 -10.71 -6.67
N PRO A 24 -12.15 -9.84 -7.63
CA PRO A 24 -12.09 -10.25 -9.03
C PRO A 24 -11.10 -11.38 -9.23
N GLU A 25 -11.48 -12.37 -10.06
CA GLU A 25 -10.55 -13.44 -10.41
C GLU A 25 -9.41 -12.92 -11.26
N LYS A 26 -9.72 -11.94 -12.11
CA LYS A 26 -8.78 -11.44 -13.08
C LYS A 26 -9.21 -10.06 -13.53
N LEU A 27 -8.27 -9.13 -13.60
CA LEU A 27 -8.52 -7.80 -14.15
C LEU A 27 -7.61 -7.55 -15.33
N ILE A 28 -8.20 -7.01 -16.40
CA ILE A 28 -7.47 -6.60 -17.60
C ILE A 28 -7.72 -5.12 -17.82
N TYR A 29 -6.66 -4.37 -18.00
CA TYR A 29 -6.74 -2.95 -18.30
C TYR A 29 -5.74 -2.61 -19.40
N ALA A 30 -6.19 -1.89 -20.39
CA ALA A 30 -5.35 -1.48 -21.53
C ALA A 30 -4.64 -2.68 -22.19
N GLY A 31 -5.35 -3.80 -22.33
CA GLY A 31 -4.81 -5.00 -22.94
C GLY A 31 -3.84 -5.80 -22.08
N GLN A 32 -3.67 -5.43 -20.82
CA GLN A 32 -2.73 -6.09 -19.91
C GLN A 32 -3.49 -6.73 -18.76
N GLU A 33 -3.12 -7.96 -18.42
CA GLU A 33 -3.60 -8.56 -17.18
C GLU A 33 -2.85 -7.90 -16.02
N LEU A 34 -3.62 -7.41 -15.03
CA LEU A 34 -3.05 -6.70 -13.90
C LEU A 34 -2.53 -7.66 -12.85
N THR A 35 -1.45 -7.26 -12.18
CA THR A 35 -0.89 -8.03 -11.08
C THR A 35 -1.58 -7.64 -9.77
N HIS A 36 -2.13 -8.63 -9.08
CA HIS A 36 -2.77 -8.43 -7.78
C HIS A 36 -1.70 -8.14 -6.73
N LEU A 37 -1.84 -7.02 -6.04
CA LEU A 37 -0.93 -6.66 -4.95
C LEU A 37 -1.48 -7.22 -3.65
N VAL A 38 -0.60 -7.72 -2.81
CA VAL A 38 -0.98 -8.33 -1.53
C VAL A 38 -0.42 -7.48 -0.39
N ALA A 39 -1.29 -7.18 0.59
CA ALA A 39 -0.92 -6.34 1.73
C ALA A 39 0.20 -6.97 2.54
N ASP A 40 1.02 -6.11 3.14
CA ASP A 40 2.09 -6.49 4.06
C ASP A 40 3.08 -7.49 3.48
N THR A 41 3.16 -7.54 2.15
CA THR A 41 4.11 -8.41 1.46
C THR A 41 5.22 -7.58 0.84
N VAL A 42 6.22 -8.30 0.38
CA VAL A 42 7.43 -7.69 -0.15
C VAL A 42 7.84 -8.33 -1.44
N ASP A 43 8.53 -7.56 -2.24
CA ASP A 43 9.19 -8.08 -3.41
C ASP A 43 10.59 -8.54 -3.01
N ALA A 44 11.60 -7.82 -3.45
CA ALA A 44 12.98 -8.29 -3.36
C ALA A 44 13.71 -7.90 -2.09
N ALA A 45 13.29 -6.86 -1.39
CA ALA A 45 14.03 -6.34 -0.23
C ALA A 45 13.11 -6.23 0.97
N LYS A 46 12.89 -7.35 1.64
CA LYS A 46 11.92 -7.48 2.72
C LYS A 46 12.05 -6.43 3.82
N GLU A 47 13.26 -6.18 4.28
CA GLU A 47 13.48 -5.24 5.38
C GLU A 47 13.12 -3.80 5.00
N LYS A 48 13.15 -3.48 3.71
CA LYS A 48 12.91 -2.13 3.23
C LYS A 48 11.47 -1.88 2.81
N HIS A 49 10.74 -2.92 2.43
CA HIS A 49 9.43 -2.77 1.83
C HIS A 49 8.28 -3.19 2.74
N VAL A 50 8.54 -3.94 3.80
CA VAL A 50 7.47 -4.37 4.71
C VAL A 50 7.09 -3.21 5.63
N PRO A 51 5.80 -2.83 5.68
CA PRO A 51 5.37 -1.81 6.63
C PRO A 51 5.50 -2.31 8.08
N ALA A 52 6.11 -1.49 8.91
CA ALA A 52 6.11 -1.71 10.36
C ALA A 52 4.98 -0.87 10.96
N ILE A 53 4.09 -1.51 11.69
CA ILE A 53 2.88 -0.88 12.19
C ILE A 53 2.98 -0.76 13.70
N GLN A 54 2.72 0.43 14.22
CA GLN A 54 2.65 0.69 15.64
C GLN A 54 1.31 1.30 15.97
N LYS A 55 0.59 0.71 16.91
CA LYS A 55 -0.69 1.22 17.35
C LYS A 55 -0.47 2.12 18.56
N ILE A 56 -0.89 3.37 18.44
CA ILE A 56 -0.74 4.38 19.50
C ILE A 56 -2.08 5.09 19.67
N ASP A 57 -2.64 4.96 20.87
CA ASP A 57 -3.86 5.71 21.30
C ASP A 57 -4.79 6.19 20.19
N GLY A 58 -5.50 5.27 19.55
CA GLY A 58 -6.52 5.64 18.57
C GLY A 58 -6.01 5.90 17.15
N HIS A 59 -4.72 5.72 16.91
CA HIS A 59 -4.20 5.82 15.55
C HIS A 59 -3.14 4.75 15.28
N LEU A 60 -2.90 4.51 14.01
CA LEU A 60 -1.82 3.64 13.54
C LEU A 60 -0.72 4.50 12.96
N GLU A 61 0.50 4.24 13.41
CA GLU A 61 1.68 4.82 12.80
C GLU A 61 2.34 3.74 11.96
N VAL A 62 2.52 4.03 10.68
CA VAL A 62 3.11 3.10 9.73
C VAL A 62 4.44 3.64 9.26
N HIS A 63 5.48 2.82 9.37
CA HIS A 63 6.80 3.15 8.87
C HIS A 63 7.24 2.04 7.93
N VAL A 64 7.68 2.38 6.73
CA VAL A 64 8.02 1.38 5.73
C VAL A 64 9.44 0.89 5.93
N GLY A 65 9.54 -0.41 6.18
CA GLY A 65 10.80 -1.11 6.33
C GLY A 65 11.35 -1.09 7.74
N SER A 66 11.96 -2.19 8.16
CA SER A 66 12.72 -2.25 9.41
C SER A 66 14.04 -1.50 9.25
N VAL A 67 14.54 -1.43 8.00
CA VAL A 67 15.61 -0.52 7.59
C VAL A 67 14.92 0.56 6.77
N THR A 68 15.21 1.82 7.07
CA THR A 68 14.57 2.96 6.39
C THR A 68 14.64 2.83 4.87
N HIS A 69 13.48 2.88 4.23
CA HIS A 69 13.40 2.80 2.78
C HIS A 69 13.94 4.08 2.15
N PRO A 70 14.70 4.00 1.04
CA PRO A 70 15.13 5.19 0.32
C PRO A 70 13.93 6.03 -0.14
N MET A 71 14.09 7.33 -0.13
CA MET A 71 13.09 8.29 -0.58
C MET A 71 13.72 9.24 -1.59
N GLU A 72 14.26 8.68 -2.67
CA GLU A 72 14.90 9.43 -3.75
C GLU A 72 13.95 9.47 -4.95
N GLU A 73 14.09 10.46 -5.82
CA GLU A 73 13.20 10.60 -6.99
C GLU A 73 13.09 9.33 -7.82
N LYS A 74 14.19 8.58 -7.93
CA LYS A 74 14.22 7.36 -8.74
C LYS A 74 13.69 6.15 -8.01
N HIS A 75 13.64 6.21 -6.69
CA HIS A 75 13.26 5.06 -5.87
C HIS A 75 12.72 5.55 -4.54
N TYR A 76 11.40 5.53 -4.38
CA TYR A 76 10.75 6.00 -3.17
C TYR A 76 9.39 5.34 -2.99
N ILE A 77 8.89 5.39 -1.77
CA ILE A 77 7.53 4.96 -1.48
C ILE A 77 6.60 6.07 -1.93
N GLU A 78 5.76 5.79 -2.92
CA GLU A 78 4.86 6.78 -3.50
C GLU A 78 3.63 7.01 -2.64
N TRP A 79 3.14 5.97 -2.00
CA TRP A 79 1.98 6.08 -1.12
C TRP A 79 1.92 4.92 -0.13
N ILE A 80 1.21 5.17 0.96
CA ILE A 80 0.86 4.18 1.96
C ILE A 80 -0.65 4.19 2.10
N ALA A 81 -1.27 3.02 2.11
CA ALA A 81 -2.71 2.89 2.23
C ALA A 81 -3.09 2.00 3.41
N LEU A 82 -4.15 2.40 4.08
CA LEU A 82 -4.79 1.58 5.11
C LEU A 82 -6.17 1.18 4.61
N VAL A 83 -6.46 -0.11 4.67
CA VAL A 83 -7.78 -0.66 4.38
C VAL A 83 -8.33 -1.24 5.68
N ASP A 84 -9.45 -0.72 6.14
CA ASP A 84 -10.13 -1.23 7.31
C ASP A 84 -11.64 -1.36 7.02
N ASP A 85 -12.43 -1.66 8.06
CA ASP A 85 -13.87 -1.86 7.89
C ASP A 85 -14.61 -0.58 7.46
N ASN A 86 -13.99 0.57 7.65
CA ASN A 86 -14.61 1.87 7.33
C ASN A 86 -14.23 2.37 5.93
N GLY A 87 -13.22 1.81 5.31
CA GLY A 87 -12.85 2.24 3.98
C GLY A 87 -11.38 2.14 3.67
N VAL A 88 -10.95 2.99 2.75
CA VAL A 88 -9.56 3.07 2.28
C VAL A 88 -9.05 4.46 2.51
N ASP A 89 -7.86 4.56 3.08
CA ASP A 89 -7.21 5.84 3.29
C ASP A 89 -5.83 5.78 2.65
N ILE A 90 -5.56 6.67 1.71
CA ILE A 90 -4.31 6.68 0.95
C ILE A 90 -3.57 7.97 1.24
N ARG A 91 -2.31 7.85 1.63
CA ARG A 91 -1.42 8.97 1.88
C ARG A 91 -0.33 9.00 0.83
N TYR A 92 -0.25 10.07 0.08
CA TYR A 92 0.82 10.27 -0.90
C TYR A 92 2.07 10.74 -0.21
N LEU A 93 3.20 10.24 -0.68
CA LEU A 93 4.51 10.69 -0.20
C LEU A 93 5.30 11.27 -1.38
N LYS A 94 6.29 12.09 -1.03
CA LYS A 94 7.18 12.71 -2.02
C LYS A 94 8.61 12.30 -1.73
N PRO A 95 9.49 12.30 -2.74
CA PRO A 95 10.91 12.11 -2.51
C PRO A 95 11.42 13.10 -1.44
N GLY A 96 12.23 12.61 -0.54
CA GLY A 96 12.77 13.41 0.54
C GLY A 96 11.96 13.40 1.83
N GLU A 97 10.71 12.92 1.78
CA GLU A 97 9.91 12.75 2.99
C GLU A 97 10.26 11.44 3.69
N GLU A 98 9.97 11.34 4.98
CA GLU A 98 10.12 10.06 5.67
C GLU A 98 9.07 9.06 5.16
N PRO A 99 9.44 7.78 4.99
CA PRO A 99 8.50 6.77 4.50
C PRO A 99 7.55 6.31 5.61
N LYS A 100 6.72 7.22 6.07
CA LYS A 100 5.77 6.94 7.15
C LYS A 100 4.45 7.64 6.93
N ALA A 101 3.40 7.12 7.58
CA ALA A 101 2.08 7.74 7.58
C ALA A 101 1.38 7.42 8.90
N GLU A 102 0.46 8.29 9.28
CA GLU A 102 -0.40 8.06 10.45
C GLU A 102 -1.84 7.99 9.98
N PHE A 103 -2.59 7.05 10.53
CA PHE A 103 -3.99 6.87 10.22
C PHE A 103 -4.80 6.82 11.51
N GLU A 104 -5.92 7.54 11.52
CA GLU A 104 -6.86 7.45 12.63
C GLU A 104 -7.71 6.21 12.44
N THR A 105 -7.58 5.24 13.33
CA THR A 105 -8.38 4.02 13.32
C THR A 105 -8.38 3.41 14.71
N GLY A 106 -9.51 2.82 15.07
CA GLY A 106 -9.62 2.10 16.33
C GLY A 106 -9.10 0.68 16.24
N ASP A 107 -9.03 0.13 15.04
CA ASP A 107 -8.72 -1.28 14.82
C ASP A 107 -7.63 -1.47 13.80
N ALA A 108 -7.10 -2.68 13.79
CA ALA A 108 -6.12 -3.07 12.78
C ALA A 108 -6.80 -3.21 11.41
N GLY A 109 -6.05 -2.92 10.38
CA GLY A 109 -6.47 -3.13 9.01
C GLY A 109 -5.31 -3.70 8.21
N GLU A 110 -5.48 -3.74 6.89
CA GLU A 110 -4.42 -4.13 5.99
C GLU A 110 -3.67 -2.89 5.52
N VAL A 111 -2.35 -2.95 5.53
CA VAL A 111 -1.52 -1.82 5.13
C VAL A 111 -0.76 -2.19 3.85
N TYR A 112 -0.83 -1.28 2.89
CA TYR A 112 -0.11 -1.39 1.64
C TYR A 112 0.91 -0.27 1.55
N ALA A 113 2.08 -0.56 1.00
CA ALA A 113 3.07 0.47 0.68
C ALA A 113 3.54 0.22 -0.75
N TYR A 114 3.49 1.25 -1.58
CA TYR A 114 3.85 1.13 -2.98
C TYR A 114 5.13 1.89 -3.30
N CYS A 115 6.12 1.14 -3.76
CA CYS A 115 7.41 1.67 -4.20
C CYS A 115 7.46 1.69 -5.72
N ASN A 116 7.93 2.78 -6.28
CA ASN A 116 8.06 2.89 -7.73
C ASN A 116 9.22 2.06 -8.29
#